data_1c5511d412acd16b9f80a33d3182e9a0
#
_entry.id   1c5511d412acd16b9f80a33d3182e9a0
#
_cell.length_a   1.000
_cell.length_b   1.000
_cell.length_c   1.000
_cell.angle_alpha   90.00
_cell.angle_beta   90.00
_cell.angle_gamma   90.00
#
_symmetry.space_group_name_H-M   'P 1'
#
loop_
_entity.id
_entity.type
_entity.pdbx_description
1 polymer ?
#
loop_
_entity_poly.entity_id
_entity_poly.type
_entity_poly.pdbx_seq_one_letter_code
_entity_poly.pdbx_strand_id
1 'polypeptide(L)'
;MANTTKETLIDWLRDAHAMESQAIEMLERQAERIKNYPDVLAKVQEHIEVSNRQADRLKQCLQRLGTDTSAIKTGVAMLIGNAQSLSGVVASDEIVKASIFDYSFEHFEIANYRALIAAAEQAGEPEIARMLQPSLDEELEMAAWLEQRLPQLTKTYLERRETAGVAEAKR
;
A
#
# COMPACT_ATOMS: atom_id res chain seq x y z
N MET A 1 31.39 -3.27 9.64
CA MET A 1 30.03 -3.14 10.21
C MET A 1 29.17 -2.13 9.45
N ALA A 2 29.65 -0.92 9.12
CA ALA A 2 28.88 0.06 8.35
C ALA A 2 28.46 -0.41 6.94
N ASN A 3 29.24 -1.26 6.30
CA ASN A 3 28.93 -1.79 4.95
C ASN A 3 27.71 -2.73 4.99
N THR A 4 27.62 -3.60 5.98
CA THR A 4 26.49 -4.54 6.16
C THR A 4 25.15 -3.83 6.42
N THR A 5 25.14 -2.74 7.21
CA THR A 5 23.94 -1.94 7.47
C THR A 5 23.45 -1.24 6.19
N LYS A 6 24.38 -0.70 5.40
CA LYS A 6 24.05 -0.07 4.11
C LYS A 6 23.53 -1.09 3.09
N GLU A 7 24.11 -2.27 3.03
CA GLU A 7 23.64 -3.37 2.17
C GLU A 7 22.21 -3.81 2.56
N THR A 8 21.94 -3.92 3.86
CA THR A 8 20.59 -4.22 4.37
C THR A 8 19.59 -3.13 4.00
N LEU A 9 19.97 -1.85 4.14
CA LEU A 9 19.10 -0.73 3.71
C LEU A 9 18.79 -0.82 2.21
N ILE A 10 19.76 -1.12 1.37
CA ILE A 10 19.57 -1.29 -0.07
C ILE A 10 18.58 -2.41 -0.36
N ASP A 11 18.73 -3.57 0.28
CA ASP A 11 17.83 -4.71 0.08
C ASP A 11 16.40 -4.35 0.53
N TRP A 12 16.23 -3.69 1.68
CA TRP A 12 14.90 -3.28 2.17
C TRP A 12 14.25 -2.18 1.32
N LEU A 13 15.04 -1.26 0.74
CA LEU A 13 14.52 -0.28 -0.21
C LEU A 13 14.01 -0.94 -1.51
N ARG A 14 14.68 -2.00 -1.96
CA ARG A 14 14.20 -2.80 -3.10
C ARG A 14 12.93 -3.57 -2.78
N ASP A 15 12.86 -4.16 -1.59
CA ASP A 15 11.66 -4.85 -1.12
C ASP A 15 10.47 -3.88 -1.01
N ALA A 16 10.69 -2.68 -0.48
CA ALA A 16 9.67 -1.66 -0.42
C ALA A 16 9.22 -1.18 -1.82
N HIS A 17 10.14 -1.02 -2.76
CA HIS A 17 9.78 -0.69 -4.14
C HIS A 17 8.93 -1.79 -4.80
N ALA A 18 9.22 -3.05 -4.53
CA ALA A 18 8.41 -4.16 -5.01
C ALA A 18 7.02 -4.18 -4.33
N MET A 19 6.95 -3.84 -3.05
CA MET A 19 5.70 -3.68 -2.30
C MET A 19 4.81 -2.62 -2.94
N GLU A 20 5.33 -1.40 -3.17
CA GLU A 20 4.59 -0.32 -3.83
C GLU A 20 4.09 -0.73 -5.23
N SER A 21 4.96 -1.37 -6.02
CA SER A 21 4.58 -1.80 -7.38
C SER A 21 3.40 -2.78 -7.35
N GLN A 22 3.33 -3.64 -6.35
CA GLN A 22 2.23 -4.59 -6.19
C GLN A 22 0.97 -3.95 -5.61
N ALA A 23 1.13 -2.96 -4.70
CA ALA A 23 0.03 -2.14 -4.20
C ALA A 23 -0.66 -1.42 -5.36
N ILE A 24 0.10 -0.77 -6.23
CA ILE A 24 -0.43 -0.09 -7.43
C ILE A 24 -1.23 -1.06 -8.30
N GLU A 25 -0.68 -2.21 -8.67
CA GLU A 25 -1.40 -3.20 -9.48
C GLU A 25 -2.69 -3.70 -8.81
N MET A 26 -2.68 -3.87 -7.50
CA MET A 26 -3.84 -4.32 -6.73
C MET A 26 -4.92 -3.25 -6.72
N LEU A 27 -4.56 -2.00 -6.43
CA LEU A 27 -5.48 -0.85 -6.37
C LEU A 27 -6.07 -0.54 -7.76
N GLU A 28 -5.28 -0.63 -8.85
CA GLU A 28 -5.78 -0.47 -10.22
C GLU A 28 -6.88 -1.49 -10.53
N ARG A 29 -6.62 -2.78 -10.25
CA ARG A 29 -7.62 -3.84 -10.44
C ARG A 29 -8.86 -3.65 -9.55
N GLN A 30 -8.69 -3.10 -8.35
CA GLN A 30 -9.81 -2.78 -7.46
C GLN A 30 -10.63 -1.61 -8.03
N ALA A 31 -9.97 -0.53 -8.48
CA ALA A 31 -10.62 0.63 -9.07
C ALA A 31 -11.50 0.27 -10.28
N GLU A 32 -11.05 -0.65 -11.15
CA GLU A 32 -11.83 -1.15 -12.28
C GLU A 32 -13.15 -1.84 -11.87
N ARG A 33 -13.21 -2.39 -10.66
CA ARG A 33 -14.36 -3.16 -10.17
C ARG A 33 -15.33 -2.34 -9.33
N ILE A 34 -14.90 -1.23 -8.72
CA ILE A 34 -15.77 -0.36 -7.91
C ILE A 34 -16.76 0.35 -8.82
N LYS A 35 -18.07 0.19 -8.58
CA LYS A 35 -19.14 0.79 -9.42
C LYS A 35 -20.05 1.72 -8.64
N ASN A 36 -20.47 1.31 -7.46
CA ASN A 36 -21.55 1.95 -6.71
C ASN A 36 -21.08 2.74 -5.48
N TYR A 37 -19.76 2.93 -5.35
CA TYR A 37 -19.11 3.64 -4.24
C TYR A 37 -18.14 4.70 -4.77
N PRO A 38 -18.66 5.80 -5.35
CA PRO A 38 -17.84 6.78 -6.08
C PRO A 38 -16.80 7.49 -5.21
N ASP A 39 -17.07 7.68 -3.93
CA ASP A 39 -16.12 8.25 -2.98
C ASP A 39 -14.96 7.30 -2.65
N VAL A 40 -15.24 5.99 -2.55
CA VAL A 40 -14.18 4.97 -2.39
C VAL A 40 -13.35 4.87 -3.67
N LEU A 41 -14.00 4.87 -4.84
CA LEU A 41 -13.31 4.86 -6.14
C LEU A 41 -12.37 6.06 -6.28
N ALA A 42 -12.86 7.27 -5.97
CA ALA A 42 -12.05 8.48 -6.05
C ALA A 42 -10.83 8.42 -5.13
N LYS A 43 -11.00 7.91 -3.88
CA LYS A 43 -9.89 7.78 -2.93
C LYS A 43 -8.87 6.72 -3.36
N VAL A 44 -9.31 5.59 -3.88
CA VAL A 44 -8.42 4.56 -4.45
C VAL A 44 -7.61 5.12 -5.63
N GLN A 45 -8.25 5.86 -6.54
CA GLN A 45 -7.56 6.48 -7.66
C GLN A 45 -6.53 7.54 -7.22
N GLU A 46 -6.88 8.37 -6.23
CA GLU A 46 -5.95 9.31 -5.62
C GLU A 46 -4.74 8.58 -5.01
N HIS A 47 -4.98 7.48 -4.29
CA HIS A 47 -3.92 6.73 -3.62
C HIS A 47 -3.01 5.99 -4.61
N ILE A 48 -3.51 5.51 -5.76
CA ILE A 48 -2.67 4.99 -6.85
C ILE A 48 -1.61 6.03 -7.29
N GLU A 49 -2.02 7.30 -7.42
CA GLU A 49 -1.08 8.37 -7.77
C GLU A 49 -0.07 8.67 -6.63
N VAL A 50 -0.49 8.50 -5.38
CA VAL A 50 0.40 8.60 -4.21
C VAL A 50 1.44 7.49 -4.26
N SER A 51 1.02 6.23 -4.39
CA SER A 51 1.92 5.05 -4.43
C SER A 51 2.91 5.11 -5.60
N ASN A 52 2.49 5.64 -6.76
CA ASN A 52 3.43 5.89 -7.87
C ASN A 52 4.56 6.86 -7.48
N ARG A 53 4.23 7.96 -6.76
CA ARG A 53 5.25 8.90 -6.27
C ARG A 53 6.15 8.27 -5.21
N GLN A 54 5.62 7.39 -4.37
CA GLN A 54 6.37 6.66 -3.36
C GLN A 54 7.36 5.68 -4.00
N ALA A 55 6.92 4.90 -4.99
CA ALA A 55 7.79 4.04 -5.77
C ALA A 55 8.95 4.82 -6.42
N ASP A 56 8.67 6.01 -6.95
CA ASP A 56 9.69 6.89 -7.53
C ASP A 56 10.66 7.44 -6.47
N ARG A 57 10.19 7.78 -5.25
CA ARG A 57 11.09 8.17 -4.13
C ARG A 57 12.03 7.03 -3.74
N LEU A 58 11.53 5.80 -3.69
CA LEU A 58 12.35 4.62 -3.40
C LEU A 58 13.42 4.39 -4.46
N LYS A 59 13.10 4.56 -5.75
CA LYS A 59 14.10 4.56 -6.84
C LYS A 59 15.17 5.62 -6.64
N GLN A 60 14.77 6.85 -6.28
CA GLN A 60 15.71 7.94 -6.02
C GLN A 60 16.63 7.64 -4.83
N CYS A 61 16.10 7.01 -3.76
CA CYS A 61 16.90 6.54 -2.62
C CYS A 61 17.95 5.51 -3.06
N LEU A 62 17.57 4.53 -3.90
CA LEU A 62 18.49 3.54 -4.44
C LEU A 62 19.56 4.17 -5.33
N GLN A 63 19.18 5.10 -6.22
CA GLN A 63 20.13 5.85 -7.06
C GLN A 63 21.14 6.64 -6.23
N ARG A 64 20.70 7.26 -5.14
CA ARG A 64 21.59 7.97 -4.21
C ARG A 64 22.61 7.03 -3.55
N LEU A 65 22.26 5.77 -3.34
CA LEU A 65 23.18 4.74 -2.84
C LEU A 65 24.05 4.11 -3.92
N GLY A 66 23.95 4.58 -5.17
CA GLY A 66 24.75 4.09 -6.32
C GLY A 66 24.26 2.76 -6.88
N THR A 67 22.96 2.45 -6.71
CA THR A 67 22.34 1.20 -7.16
C THR A 67 20.96 1.45 -7.78
N ASP A 68 20.25 0.38 -8.13
CA ASP A 68 18.93 0.42 -8.74
C ASP A 68 18.00 -0.69 -8.22
N THR A 69 16.82 -0.81 -8.84
CA THR A 69 15.78 -1.80 -8.50
C THR A 69 16.03 -3.19 -9.11
N SER A 70 17.10 -3.41 -9.88
CA SER A 70 17.27 -4.59 -10.75
C SER A 70 17.55 -5.91 -10.01
N ALA A 71 17.90 -5.88 -8.73
CA ALA A 71 18.21 -7.06 -7.92
C ALA A 71 17.13 -7.34 -6.86
N ILE A 72 15.88 -7.54 -7.30
CA ILE A 72 14.76 -7.87 -6.39
C ILE A 72 14.93 -9.29 -5.89
N LYS A 73 15.11 -9.46 -4.59
CA LYS A 73 15.08 -10.76 -3.94
C LYS A 73 13.62 -11.15 -3.63
N THR A 74 13.26 -12.40 -3.88
CA THR A 74 11.93 -13.01 -3.87
C THR A 74 11.14 -12.97 -2.54
N GLY A 75 11.60 -12.26 -1.51
CA GLY A 75 11.00 -12.29 -0.17
C GLY A 75 9.61 -11.64 -0.08
N VAL A 76 9.40 -10.51 -0.76
CA VAL A 76 8.14 -9.73 -0.69
C VAL A 76 7.04 -10.39 -1.52
N ALA A 77 7.36 -11.04 -2.64
CA ALA A 77 6.39 -11.76 -3.47
C ALA A 77 5.60 -12.83 -2.69
N MET A 78 6.19 -13.41 -1.64
CA MET A 78 5.56 -14.45 -0.83
C MET A 78 4.56 -13.89 0.19
N LEU A 79 4.79 -12.67 0.70
CA LEU A 79 3.87 -12.00 1.64
C LEU A 79 2.60 -11.50 0.91
N ILE A 80 2.74 -11.03 -0.31
CA ILE A 80 1.64 -10.45 -1.09
C ILE A 80 0.89 -11.51 -1.92
N GLY A 81 1.53 -12.61 -2.32
CA GLY A 81 0.84 -13.75 -2.95
C GLY A 81 -0.27 -14.35 -2.08
N ASN A 82 -0.15 -14.28 -0.76
CA ASN A 82 -1.21 -14.64 0.18
C ASN A 82 -2.28 -13.53 0.31
N ALA A 83 -1.94 -12.29 0.05
CA ALA A 83 -2.84 -11.15 0.16
C ALA A 83 -3.89 -11.11 -0.96
N GLN A 84 -3.58 -11.53 -2.18
CA GLN A 84 -4.55 -11.64 -3.27
C GLN A 84 -5.70 -12.61 -2.97
N SER A 85 -5.46 -13.67 -2.18
CA SER A 85 -6.51 -14.58 -1.75
C SER A 85 -7.41 -13.99 -0.67
N LEU A 86 -6.95 -12.96 0.05
CA LEU A 86 -7.69 -12.26 1.10
C LEU A 86 -8.49 -11.05 0.60
N SER A 87 -8.25 -10.58 -0.63
CA SER A 87 -8.91 -9.39 -1.20
C SER A 87 -10.42 -9.54 -1.43
N GLY A 88 -11.00 -10.71 -1.20
CA GLY A 88 -12.45 -10.94 -1.28
C GLY A 88 -13.06 -10.80 -2.67
N VAL A 89 -12.27 -10.77 -3.75
CA VAL A 89 -12.71 -10.53 -5.15
C VAL A 89 -13.92 -11.40 -5.57
N VAL A 90 -14.04 -12.61 -5.02
CA VAL A 90 -15.15 -13.54 -5.33
C VAL A 90 -16.31 -13.42 -4.35
N ALA A 91 -16.15 -12.63 -3.28
CA ALA A 91 -17.13 -12.54 -2.21
C ALA A 91 -18.31 -11.61 -2.59
N SER A 92 -19.48 -11.87 -2.00
CA SER A 92 -20.67 -11.04 -2.17
C SER A 92 -20.54 -9.65 -1.51
N ASP A 93 -19.60 -9.51 -0.60
CA ASP A 93 -19.24 -8.32 0.19
C ASP A 93 -17.85 -7.77 -0.20
N GLU A 94 -17.52 -7.87 -1.49
CA GLU A 94 -16.19 -7.51 -2.04
C GLU A 94 -15.73 -6.13 -1.58
N ILE A 95 -16.59 -5.10 -1.65
CA ILE A 95 -16.21 -3.73 -1.30
C ILE A 95 -15.78 -3.58 0.17
N VAL A 96 -16.44 -4.28 1.09
CA VAL A 96 -16.11 -4.24 2.52
C VAL A 96 -14.81 -5.00 2.79
N LYS A 97 -14.67 -6.20 2.20
CA LYS A 97 -13.46 -7.03 2.38
C LYS A 97 -12.23 -6.41 1.74
N ALA A 98 -12.37 -5.79 0.58
CA ALA A 98 -11.30 -5.04 -0.05
C ALA A 98 -10.83 -3.89 0.86
N SER A 99 -11.76 -3.08 1.39
CA SER A 99 -11.40 -1.98 2.29
C SER A 99 -10.80 -2.44 3.63
N ILE A 100 -11.20 -3.60 4.16
CA ILE A 100 -10.56 -4.21 5.33
C ILE A 100 -9.11 -4.61 4.99
N PHE A 101 -8.92 -5.20 3.81
CA PHE A 101 -7.61 -5.58 3.33
C PHE A 101 -6.72 -4.34 3.12
N ASP A 102 -7.23 -3.32 2.43
CA ASP A 102 -6.51 -2.07 2.19
C ASP A 102 -6.05 -1.45 3.52
N TYR A 103 -6.95 -1.34 4.51
CA TYR A 103 -6.61 -0.82 5.83
C TYR A 103 -5.48 -1.61 6.53
N SER A 104 -5.49 -2.92 6.40
CA SER A 104 -4.43 -3.77 6.94
C SER A 104 -3.12 -3.59 6.18
N PHE A 105 -3.20 -3.36 4.88
CA PHE A 105 -2.05 -3.18 4.00
C PHE A 105 -1.37 -1.83 4.24
N GLU A 106 -2.13 -0.75 4.41
CA GLU A 106 -1.58 0.55 4.81
C GLU A 106 -0.76 0.46 6.12
N HIS A 107 -1.26 -0.29 7.12
CA HIS A 107 -0.49 -0.50 8.36
C HIS A 107 0.78 -1.33 8.14
N PHE A 108 0.79 -2.23 7.18
CA PHE A 108 2.00 -2.93 6.78
C PHE A 108 3.00 -1.97 6.11
N GLU A 109 2.55 -1.07 5.23
CA GLU A 109 3.38 -0.05 4.58
C GLU A 109 3.94 0.96 5.59
N ILE A 110 3.12 1.44 6.51
CA ILE A 110 3.55 2.29 7.65
C ILE A 110 4.69 1.63 8.44
N ALA A 111 4.56 0.33 8.74
CA ALA A 111 5.60 -0.40 9.47
C ALA A 111 6.91 -0.51 8.65
N ASN A 112 6.79 -0.75 7.35
CA ASN A 112 7.94 -0.79 6.43
C ASN A 112 8.65 0.56 6.35
N TYR A 113 7.93 1.67 6.13
CA TYR A 113 8.54 3.01 6.08
C TYR A 113 9.21 3.40 7.39
N ARG A 114 8.62 3.09 8.54
CA ARG A 114 9.25 3.30 9.85
C ARG A 114 10.57 2.53 10.00
N ALA A 115 10.58 1.26 9.56
CA ALA A 115 11.78 0.43 9.59
C ALA A 115 12.86 0.97 8.64
N LEU A 116 12.48 1.39 7.43
CA LEU A 116 13.38 1.99 6.44
C LEU A 116 14.00 3.30 6.93
N ILE A 117 13.23 4.20 7.54
CA ILE A 117 13.71 5.45 8.10
C ILE A 117 14.74 5.18 9.19
N ALA A 118 14.43 4.28 10.13
CA ALA A 118 15.36 3.88 11.19
C ALA A 118 16.63 3.22 10.64
N ALA A 119 16.52 2.39 9.60
CA ALA A 119 17.67 1.77 8.93
C ALA A 119 18.54 2.81 8.20
N ALA A 120 17.92 3.81 7.55
CA ALA A 120 18.64 4.90 6.90
C ALA A 120 19.41 5.76 7.91
N GLU A 121 18.81 6.10 9.04
CA GLU A 121 19.48 6.81 10.13
C GLU A 121 20.67 6.00 10.67
N GLN A 122 20.47 4.69 10.93
CA GLN A 122 21.53 3.80 11.43
C GLN A 122 22.66 3.58 10.41
N ALA A 123 22.36 3.64 9.11
CA ALA A 123 23.33 3.56 8.02
C ALA A 123 24.14 4.88 7.81
N GLY A 124 23.80 5.95 8.53
CA GLY A 124 24.38 7.27 8.33
C GLY A 124 23.91 7.98 7.05
N GLU A 125 22.70 7.66 6.58
CA GLU A 125 22.08 8.22 5.38
C GLU A 125 20.83 9.09 5.76
N PRO A 126 21.00 10.20 6.51
CA PRO A 126 19.86 10.99 7.00
C PRO A 126 19.06 11.66 5.88
N GLU A 127 19.65 11.85 4.70
CA GLU A 127 18.94 12.36 3.53
C GLU A 127 17.88 11.35 3.05
N ILE A 128 18.21 10.04 3.05
CA ILE A 128 17.27 8.98 2.70
C ILE A 128 16.13 8.95 3.70
N ALA A 129 16.42 9.04 5.00
CA ALA A 129 15.40 9.11 6.03
C ALA A 129 14.43 10.28 5.77
N ARG A 130 14.95 11.47 5.42
CA ARG A 130 14.13 12.64 5.06
C ARG A 130 13.32 12.44 3.78
N MET A 131 13.86 11.75 2.78
CA MET A 131 13.14 11.44 1.54
C MET A 131 11.98 10.48 1.76
N LEU A 132 12.08 9.57 2.72
CA LEU A 132 11.06 8.56 3.03
C LEU A 132 9.94 9.09 3.95
N GLN A 133 10.18 10.15 4.72
CA GLN A 133 9.21 10.70 5.66
C GLN A 133 7.89 11.10 5.01
N PRO A 134 7.85 11.77 3.83
CA PRO A 134 6.58 12.07 3.15
C PRO A 134 5.77 10.82 2.80
N SER A 135 6.43 9.71 2.44
CA SER A 135 5.73 8.45 2.18
C SER A 135 5.06 7.92 3.44
N LEU A 136 5.77 7.89 4.57
CA LEU A 136 5.17 7.51 5.85
C LEU A 136 3.96 8.37 6.21
N ASP A 137 4.04 9.68 5.99
CA ASP A 137 2.95 10.61 6.30
C ASP A 137 1.73 10.36 5.39
N GLU A 138 1.95 10.07 4.11
CA GLU A 138 0.93 9.71 3.12
C GLU A 138 0.20 8.41 3.50
N GLU A 139 0.92 7.36 3.94
CA GLU A 139 0.31 6.11 4.41
C GLU A 139 -0.51 6.30 5.70
N LEU A 140 -0.02 7.11 6.63
CA LEU A 140 -0.77 7.44 7.82
C LEU A 140 -2.08 8.17 7.50
N GLU A 141 -2.08 9.05 6.50
CA GLU A 141 -3.28 9.75 6.04
C GLU A 141 -4.29 8.78 5.41
N MET A 142 -3.84 7.86 4.55
CA MET A 142 -4.71 6.87 3.93
C MET A 142 -5.27 5.88 4.96
N ALA A 143 -4.45 5.39 5.89
CA ALA A 143 -4.90 4.53 6.98
C ALA A 143 -5.97 5.21 7.84
N ALA A 144 -5.78 6.49 8.19
CA ALA A 144 -6.76 7.27 8.94
C ALA A 144 -8.08 7.48 8.17
N TRP A 145 -8.00 7.70 6.85
CA TRP A 145 -9.19 7.78 6.01
C TRP A 145 -9.97 6.47 5.99
N LEU A 146 -9.30 5.33 5.82
CA LEU A 146 -9.91 4.00 5.83
C LEU A 146 -10.54 3.68 7.19
N GLU A 147 -9.85 4.00 8.30
CA GLU A 147 -10.37 3.82 9.65
C GLU A 147 -11.70 4.53 9.84
N GLN A 148 -11.79 5.79 9.41
CA GLN A 148 -13.00 6.59 9.52
C GLN A 148 -14.10 6.13 8.54
N ARG A 149 -13.69 5.71 7.34
CA ARG A 149 -14.64 5.36 6.27
C ARG A 149 -15.26 3.97 6.42
N LEU A 150 -14.51 2.99 6.92
CA LEU A 150 -14.90 1.58 6.95
C LEU A 150 -16.24 1.32 7.68
N PRO A 151 -16.54 1.90 8.86
CA PRO A 151 -17.83 1.71 9.52
C PRO A 151 -19.03 2.21 8.69
N GLN A 152 -18.88 3.37 8.04
CA GLN A 152 -19.92 3.94 7.20
C GLN A 152 -20.11 3.14 5.91
N LEU A 153 -19.02 2.72 5.27
CA LEU A 153 -19.04 1.87 4.09
C LEU A 153 -19.77 0.55 4.38
N THR A 154 -19.49 -0.06 5.53
CA THR A 154 -20.16 -1.29 5.97
C THR A 154 -21.69 -1.10 6.11
N LYS A 155 -22.11 0.01 6.71
CA LYS A 155 -23.56 0.33 6.84
C LYS A 155 -24.20 0.53 5.46
N THR A 156 -23.56 1.33 4.59
CA THR A 156 -24.03 1.56 3.22
C THR A 156 -24.15 0.26 2.42
N TYR A 157 -23.18 -0.65 2.57
CA TYR A 157 -23.22 -1.97 1.95
C TYR A 157 -24.46 -2.78 2.44
N LEU A 158 -24.71 -2.84 3.75
CA LEU A 158 -25.83 -3.58 4.32
C LEU A 158 -27.18 -3.02 3.86
N GLU A 159 -27.35 -1.71 3.89
CA GLU A 159 -28.55 -1.01 3.40
C GLU A 159 -28.81 -1.31 1.91
N ARG A 160 -27.77 -1.23 1.06
CA ARG A 160 -27.89 -1.56 -0.37
C ARG A 160 -28.23 -3.02 -0.59
N ARG A 161 -27.66 -3.92 0.20
CA ARG A 161 -27.94 -5.35 0.12
C ARG A 161 -29.41 -5.66 0.40
N GLU A 162 -30.02 -4.97 1.37
CA GLU A 162 -31.43 -5.11 1.72
C GLU A 162 -32.37 -4.49 0.68
N THR A 163 -32.02 -3.35 0.12
CA THR A 163 -32.90 -2.56 -0.75
C THR A 163 -32.75 -2.87 -2.24
N ALA A 164 -31.53 -3.11 -2.71
CA ALA A 164 -31.20 -3.30 -4.14
C ALA A 164 -30.57 -4.67 -4.47
N GLY A 165 -30.33 -5.49 -3.44
CA GLY A 165 -29.78 -6.84 -3.58
C GLY A 165 -28.25 -6.90 -3.63
N VAL A 166 -27.73 -8.13 -3.60
CA VAL A 166 -26.28 -8.42 -3.47
C VAL A 166 -25.46 -7.85 -4.63
N ALA A 167 -25.97 -7.90 -5.86
CA ALA A 167 -25.22 -7.45 -7.04
C ALA A 167 -24.90 -5.95 -7.00
N GLU A 168 -25.87 -5.12 -6.57
CA GLU A 168 -25.70 -3.67 -6.44
C GLU A 168 -24.89 -3.26 -5.20
N ALA A 169 -24.93 -4.06 -4.15
CA ALA A 169 -24.19 -3.80 -2.92
C ALA A 169 -22.72 -4.21 -3.01
N LYS A 170 -22.39 -5.20 -3.84
CA LYS A 170 -21.10 -5.88 -3.86
C LYS A 170 -19.91 -4.96 -4.14
N ARG A 171 -20.06 -4.00 -5.04
CA ARG A 171 -18.96 -3.17 -5.58
C ARG A 171 -19.43 -1.89 -6.28
#